data_17e9fe288d0de44563a06a5072ad86b8
#
_entry.id   17e9fe288d0de44563a06a5072ad86b8
#
_cell.length_a   1.000
_cell.length_b   1.000
_cell.length_c   1.000
_cell.angle_alpha   90.00
_cell.angle_beta   90.00
_cell.angle_gamma   90.00
#
_symmetry.space_group_name_H-M   'P 1'
#
loop_
_entity.id
_entity.type
_entity.pdbx_description
1 polymer ?
#
loop_
_entity_poly.entity_id
_entity_poly.type
_entity_poly.pdbx_seq_one_letter_code
_entity_poly.pdbx_strand_id
1 'polypeptide(L)'
;MVELIDDGLVELHDSRFSESETLETIVELAQRAVDATEAGIFLLQPKDALEIAVPTSPGAARAHELQIELAEGPCLEVIADDNVGTFIIGDTQTDRRFPNWGPAVAAIGLRSVLSVVLETREKQIGSLNVYSPEPRAFDRDDMYILEIFSGRAARAMAVAQQITGLNTALDTRKLIGQAQGILMERFALDEDRAFGFLVRISQQRNAKLREIAEWIVTHREQPISDLNV
;
A
#
# COMPACT_ATOMS: atom_id res chain seq x y z
N MET A 1 26.99 -7.81 -1.13
CA MET A 1 25.60 -7.64 -1.61
C MET A 1 24.58 -7.98 -0.53
N VAL A 2 24.62 -9.16 0.09
CA VAL A 2 23.72 -9.51 1.22
C VAL A 2 23.88 -8.56 2.43
N GLU A 3 25.09 -8.12 2.77
CA GLU A 3 25.34 -7.14 3.84
C GLU A 3 24.74 -5.76 3.56
N LEU A 4 24.75 -5.28 2.31
CA LEU A 4 24.12 -4.01 1.94
C LEU A 4 22.59 -4.06 2.05
N ILE A 5 21.99 -5.23 1.81
CA ILE A 5 20.57 -5.48 1.98
C ILE A 5 20.24 -5.55 3.47
N ASP A 6 21.09 -6.19 4.28
CA ASP A 6 20.91 -6.28 5.73
C ASP A 6 21.00 -4.92 6.41
N ASP A 7 21.97 -4.08 6.06
CA ASP A 7 22.10 -2.72 6.63
C ASP A 7 20.94 -1.82 6.27
N GLY A 8 20.50 -1.83 4.99
CA GLY A 8 19.34 -1.05 4.56
C GLY A 8 18.02 -1.55 5.15
N LEU A 9 17.88 -2.85 5.37
CA LEU A 9 16.70 -3.45 6.00
C LEU A 9 16.68 -3.26 7.53
N VAL A 10 17.83 -3.07 8.18
CA VAL A 10 17.89 -2.68 9.60
C VAL A 10 17.32 -1.28 9.79
N GLU A 11 17.55 -0.37 8.84
CA GLU A 11 16.95 0.97 8.86
C GLU A 11 15.42 0.94 8.75
N LEU A 12 14.85 -0.02 8.00
CA LEU A 12 13.39 -0.20 7.88
C LEU A 12 12.69 -0.60 9.21
N HIS A 13 13.42 -1.09 10.20
CA HIS A 13 12.88 -1.40 11.52
C HIS A 13 12.81 -0.18 12.45
N ASP A 14 13.24 0.98 11.99
CA ASP A 14 13.13 2.21 12.77
C ASP A 14 11.67 2.68 12.75
N SER A 15 11.02 2.64 13.90
CA SER A 15 9.62 3.06 14.10
C SER A 15 9.33 4.54 13.76
N ARG A 16 10.31 5.26 13.24
CA ARG A 16 10.20 6.66 12.80
C ARG A 16 9.71 6.80 11.37
N PHE A 17 9.80 5.75 10.54
CA PHE A 17 9.35 5.80 9.15
C PHE A 17 7.83 5.69 9.06
N SER A 18 7.23 6.55 8.26
CA SER A 18 5.84 6.42 7.83
C SER A 18 5.69 5.21 6.88
N GLU A 19 4.45 4.79 6.65
CA GLU A 19 4.17 3.73 5.67
C GLU A 19 4.71 4.08 4.28
N SER A 20 4.57 5.34 3.82
CA SER A 20 5.09 5.81 2.54
C SER A 20 6.61 5.73 2.46
N GLU A 21 7.33 6.23 3.47
CA GLU A 21 8.79 6.18 3.53
C GLU A 21 9.31 4.73 3.55
N THR A 22 8.59 3.84 4.24
CA THR A 22 8.92 2.41 4.25
C THR A 22 8.78 1.80 2.86
N LEU A 23 7.70 2.10 2.12
CA LEU A 23 7.47 1.63 0.76
C LEU A 23 8.54 2.15 -0.20
N GLU A 24 8.86 3.45 -0.16
CA GLU A 24 9.89 4.07 -0.98
C GLU A 24 11.25 3.38 -0.77
N THR A 25 11.63 3.19 0.49
CA THR A 25 12.88 2.50 0.84
C THR A 25 12.90 1.05 0.35
N ILE A 26 11.80 0.31 0.47
CA ILE A 26 11.69 -1.06 -0.03
C ILE A 26 11.93 -1.11 -1.54
N VAL A 27 11.29 -0.22 -2.28
CA VAL A 27 11.40 -0.19 -3.75
C VAL A 27 12.81 0.17 -4.20
N GLU A 28 13.44 1.17 -3.58
CA GLU A 28 14.82 1.57 -3.87
C GLU A 28 15.83 0.45 -3.56
N LEU A 29 15.68 -0.21 -2.42
CA LEU A 29 16.54 -1.32 -2.04
C LEU A 29 16.38 -2.52 -2.98
N ALA A 30 15.14 -2.83 -3.39
CA ALA A 30 14.86 -3.90 -4.34
C ALA A 30 15.50 -3.63 -5.71
N GLN A 31 15.36 -2.41 -6.24
CA GLN A 31 16.02 -2.04 -7.50
C GLN A 31 17.54 -2.23 -7.45
N ARG A 32 18.16 -1.80 -6.36
CA ARG A 32 19.61 -1.92 -6.17
C ARG A 32 20.07 -3.37 -5.96
N ALA A 33 19.23 -4.19 -5.35
CA ALA A 33 19.56 -5.58 -5.05
C ALA A 33 19.72 -6.45 -6.31
N VAL A 34 18.96 -6.15 -7.37
CA VAL A 34 18.93 -6.91 -8.63
C VAL A 34 19.22 -6.05 -9.86
N ASP A 35 19.84 -4.90 -9.68
CA ASP A 35 20.21 -3.94 -10.73
C ASP A 35 19.06 -3.62 -11.72
N ALA A 36 17.85 -3.49 -11.15
CA ALA A 36 16.67 -3.18 -11.93
C ALA A 36 16.60 -1.67 -12.26
N THR A 37 16.05 -1.33 -13.42
CA THR A 37 15.89 0.07 -13.83
C THR A 37 14.67 0.73 -13.22
N GLU A 38 13.59 -0.03 -13.02
CA GLU A 38 12.33 0.46 -12.50
C GLU A 38 11.73 -0.55 -11.54
N ALA A 39 10.93 -0.07 -10.60
CA ALA A 39 10.23 -0.91 -9.65
C ALA A 39 8.92 -0.27 -9.16
N GLY A 40 8.12 -1.06 -8.45
CA GLY A 40 6.91 -0.60 -7.79
C GLY A 40 6.23 -1.72 -7.00
N ILE A 41 5.26 -1.34 -6.20
CA ILE A 41 4.50 -2.27 -5.34
C ILE A 41 3.03 -2.19 -5.69
N PHE A 42 2.36 -3.34 -5.76
CA PHE A 42 0.93 -3.44 -5.55
C PHE A 42 0.66 -3.74 -4.07
N LEU A 43 -0.21 -2.95 -3.46
CA LEU A 43 -0.75 -3.24 -2.12
C LEU A 43 -2.13 -3.87 -2.22
N LEU A 44 -2.34 -4.92 -1.45
CA LEU A 44 -3.65 -5.54 -1.30
C LEU A 44 -4.44 -4.78 -0.22
N GLN A 45 -5.51 -4.14 -0.65
CA GLN A 45 -6.41 -3.39 0.21
C GLN A 45 -7.63 -4.24 0.63
N PRO A 46 -8.39 -3.83 1.67
CA PRO A 46 -9.61 -4.53 2.06
C PRO A 46 -10.57 -4.72 0.88
N LYS A 47 -11.24 -5.90 0.83
CA LYS A 47 -12.14 -6.35 -0.25
C LYS A 47 -11.41 -6.65 -1.56
N ASP A 48 -10.16 -7.10 -1.47
CA ASP A 48 -9.32 -7.50 -2.58
C ASP A 48 -9.08 -6.38 -3.62
N ALA A 49 -9.24 -5.12 -3.18
CA ALA A 49 -8.88 -3.98 -4.02
C ALA A 49 -7.35 -3.87 -4.10
N LEU A 50 -6.84 -3.51 -5.29
CA LEU A 50 -5.41 -3.32 -5.52
C LEU A 50 -5.10 -1.83 -5.60
N GLU A 51 -4.06 -1.43 -4.90
CA GLU A 51 -3.51 -0.08 -4.92
C GLU A 51 -2.10 -0.11 -5.51
N ILE A 52 -1.85 0.74 -6.51
CA ILE A 52 -0.51 0.95 -7.06
C ILE A 52 0.23 1.88 -6.11
N ALA A 53 1.29 1.36 -5.50
CA ALA A 53 2.09 2.12 -4.55
C ALA A 53 3.51 2.31 -5.07
N VAL A 54 4.02 3.53 -4.90
CA VAL A 54 5.43 3.94 -5.10
C VAL A 54 6.06 3.41 -6.40
N PRO A 55 5.45 3.64 -7.58
CA PRO A 55 6.14 3.34 -8.83
C PRO A 55 7.33 4.30 -8.99
N THR A 56 8.51 3.79 -9.31
CA THR A 56 9.73 4.60 -9.44
C THR A 56 9.78 5.44 -10.72
N SER A 57 8.87 5.16 -11.65
CA SER A 57 8.79 5.83 -12.94
C SER A 57 7.36 5.84 -13.49
N PRO A 58 7.07 6.70 -14.48
CA PRO A 58 5.84 6.60 -15.25
C PRO A 58 5.68 5.26 -15.98
N GLY A 59 6.79 4.62 -16.38
CA GLY A 59 6.79 3.29 -17.01
C GLY A 59 6.31 2.21 -16.05
N ALA A 60 6.88 2.16 -14.85
CA ALA A 60 6.44 1.23 -13.79
C ALA A 60 4.96 1.46 -13.42
N ALA A 61 4.53 2.73 -13.27
CA ALA A 61 3.14 3.05 -13.01
C ALA A 61 2.22 2.50 -14.11
N ARG A 62 2.58 2.75 -15.38
CA ARG A 62 1.80 2.28 -16.52
C ARG A 62 1.75 0.76 -16.64
N ALA A 63 2.87 0.08 -16.35
CA ALA A 63 2.91 -1.38 -16.34
C ALA A 63 1.94 -1.98 -15.31
N HIS A 64 1.80 -1.33 -14.15
CA HIS A 64 0.84 -1.70 -13.11
C HIS A 64 -0.60 -1.42 -13.53
N GLU A 65 -0.90 -0.22 -14.05
CA GLU A 65 -2.23 0.12 -14.56
C GLU A 65 -2.72 -0.88 -15.61
N LEU A 66 -1.83 -1.26 -16.54
CA LEU A 66 -2.13 -2.24 -17.58
C LEU A 66 -2.52 -3.62 -17.02
N GLN A 67 -1.97 -4.04 -15.88
CA GLN A 67 -2.40 -5.29 -15.26
C GLN A 67 -3.86 -5.21 -14.77
N ILE A 68 -4.24 -4.07 -14.19
CA ILE A 68 -5.62 -3.84 -13.73
C ILE A 68 -6.58 -3.73 -14.93
N GLU A 69 -6.22 -2.93 -15.94
CA GLU A 69 -7.05 -2.69 -17.13
C GLU A 69 -7.31 -3.97 -17.92
N LEU A 70 -6.29 -4.81 -18.07
CA LEU A 70 -6.36 -6.03 -18.87
C LEU A 70 -6.74 -7.27 -18.02
N ALA A 71 -6.82 -7.12 -16.70
CA ALA A 71 -7.00 -8.22 -15.75
C ALA A 71 -5.98 -9.35 -16.00
N GLU A 72 -4.74 -8.99 -16.36
CA GLU A 72 -3.69 -9.91 -16.78
C GLU A 72 -2.33 -9.38 -16.36
N GLY A 73 -1.49 -10.23 -15.77
CA GLY A 73 -0.11 -9.87 -15.44
C GLY A 73 0.46 -10.60 -14.23
N PRO A 74 1.80 -10.56 -14.06
CA PRO A 74 2.49 -11.36 -13.05
C PRO A 74 2.13 -10.99 -11.61
N CYS A 75 1.81 -9.73 -11.33
CA CYS A 75 1.41 -9.30 -9.98
C CYS A 75 0.08 -9.91 -9.56
N LEU A 76 -0.86 -10.01 -10.50
CA LEU A 76 -2.17 -10.59 -10.24
C LEU A 76 -2.04 -12.08 -9.97
N GLU A 77 -1.16 -12.79 -10.70
CA GLU A 77 -0.90 -14.20 -10.51
C GLU A 77 -0.28 -14.51 -9.14
N VAL A 78 0.76 -13.76 -8.73
CA VAL A 78 1.40 -13.98 -7.40
C VAL A 78 0.49 -13.60 -6.24
N ILE A 79 -0.52 -12.77 -6.47
CA ILE A 79 -1.52 -12.42 -5.46
C ILE A 79 -2.66 -13.44 -5.45
N ALA A 80 -3.04 -13.99 -6.60
CA ALA A 80 -4.20 -14.86 -6.73
C ALA A 80 -3.92 -16.32 -6.35
N ASP A 81 -2.68 -16.79 -6.45
CA ASP A 81 -2.30 -18.19 -6.19
C ASP A 81 -1.23 -18.26 -5.10
N ASP A 82 -1.61 -18.71 -3.91
CA ASP A 82 -0.72 -18.89 -2.76
C ASP A 82 0.46 -19.84 -3.03
N ASN A 83 0.42 -20.62 -4.10
CA ASN A 83 1.53 -21.50 -4.51
C ASN A 83 2.54 -20.80 -5.44
N VAL A 84 2.22 -19.60 -5.93
CA VAL A 84 3.07 -18.82 -6.84
C VAL A 84 3.67 -17.65 -6.09
N GLY A 85 4.79 -17.88 -5.40
CA GLY A 85 5.49 -16.82 -4.65
C GLY A 85 6.28 -15.85 -5.53
N THR A 86 6.70 -16.30 -6.73
CA THR A 86 7.60 -15.55 -7.62
C THR A 86 7.27 -15.79 -9.08
N PHE A 87 7.37 -14.73 -9.87
CA PHE A 87 7.14 -14.79 -11.31
C PHE A 87 8.28 -14.09 -12.07
N ILE A 88 8.94 -14.81 -12.98
CA ILE A 88 9.97 -14.25 -13.85
C ILE A 88 9.52 -14.27 -15.30
N ILE A 89 9.61 -13.12 -15.97
CA ILE A 89 9.33 -12.92 -17.40
C ILE A 89 10.62 -12.47 -18.06
N GLY A 90 11.22 -13.36 -18.84
CA GLY A 90 12.48 -13.07 -19.53
C GLY A 90 12.31 -12.10 -20.71
N ASP A 91 11.17 -12.09 -21.36
CA ASP A 91 10.85 -11.13 -22.42
C ASP A 91 9.34 -10.93 -22.54
N THR A 92 8.86 -9.78 -22.12
CA THR A 92 7.46 -9.40 -22.12
C THR A 92 6.83 -9.46 -23.52
N GLN A 93 7.60 -9.16 -24.58
CA GLN A 93 7.11 -9.18 -25.94
C GLN A 93 6.76 -10.58 -26.45
N THR A 94 7.42 -11.61 -25.93
CA THR A 94 7.31 -13.00 -26.44
C THR A 94 6.70 -13.96 -25.44
N ASP A 95 6.46 -13.53 -24.22
CA ASP A 95 5.84 -14.35 -23.19
C ASP A 95 4.38 -14.63 -23.50
N ARG A 96 4.03 -15.91 -23.57
CA ARG A 96 2.68 -16.36 -23.96
C ARG A 96 1.71 -16.47 -22.78
N ARG A 97 2.21 -16.35 -21.56
CA ARG A 97 1.39 -16.42 -20.34
C ARG A 97 0.50 -15.17 -20.21
N PHE A 98 1.01 -14.03 -20.71
CA PHE A 98 0.33 -12.73 -20.68
C PHE A 98 0.20 -12.14 -22.09
N PRO A 99 -0.69 -12.68 -22.93
CA PRO A 99 -0.76 -12.35 -24.36
C PRO A 99 -1.20 -10.92 -24.66
N ASN A 100 -1.89 -10.25 -23.74
CA ASN A 100 -2.33 -8.87 -23.90
C ASN A 100 -1.41 -7.91 -23.12
N TRP A 101 -1.12 -8.21 -21.87
CA TRP A 101 -0.29 -7.36 -21.02
C TRP A 101 1.17 -7.32 -21.47
N GLY A 102 1.76 -8.46 -21.81
CA GLY A 102 3.17 -8.55 -22.19
C GLY A 102 3.54 -7.63 -23.35
N PRO A 103 2.87 -7.70 -24.52
CA PRO A 103 3.13 -6.80 -25.64
C PRO A 103 2.88 -5.33 -25.32
N ALA A 104 1.87 -5.01 -24.49
CA ALA A 104 1.58 -3.64 -24.07
C ALA A 104 2.71 -3.05 -23.21
N VAL A 105 3.27 -3.84 -22.30
CA VAL A 105 4.41 -3.44 -21.46
C VAL A 105 5.70 -3.37 -22.28
N ALA A 106 5.91 -4.28 -23.23
CA ALA A 106 7.04 -4.19 -24.17
C ALA A 106 6.98 -2.90 -24.99
N ALA A 107 5.79 -2.44 -25.38
CA ALA A 107 5.62 -1.21 -26.15
C ALA A 107 6.00 0.07 -25.39
N ILE A 108 5.96 0.04 -24.06
CA ILE A 108 6.45 1.15 -23.21
C ILE A 108 7.93 0.99 -22.82
N GLY A 109 8.62 -0.02 -23.36
CA GLY A 109 10.07 -0.19 -23.22
C GLY A 109 10.51 -1.13 -22.11
N LEU A 110 9.61 -1.80 -21.39
CA LEU A 110 9.95 -2.74 -20.33
C LEU A 110 9.92 -4.17 -20.86
N ARG A 111 11.10 -4.81 -20.93
CA ARG A 111 11.30 -6.09 -21.63
C ARG A 111 11.43 -7.29 -20.69
N SER A 112 11.86 -7.12 -19.47
CA SER A 112 11.87 -8.20 -18.49
C SER A 112 11.30 -7.74 -17.15
N VAL A 113 10.73 -8.70 -16.42
CA VAL A 113 10.03 -8.45 -15.14
C VAL A 113 10.33 -9.58 -14.17
N LEU A 114 10.55 -9.21 -12.92
CA LEU A 114 10.59 -10.13 -11.80
C LEU A 114 9.59 -9.63 -10.76
N SER A 115 8.61 -10.47 -10.42
CA SER A 115 7.56 -10.20 -9.45
C SER A 115 7.65 -11.17 -8.29
N VAL A 116 7.58 -10.67 -7.06
CA VAL A 116 7.55 -11.50 -5.86
C VAL A 116 6.39 -11.09 -4.96
N VAL A 117 5.81 -12.06 -4.26
CA VAL A 117 4.79 -11.79 -3.25
C VAL A 117 5.42 -11.10 -2.04
N LEU A 118 4.71 -10.12 -1.51
CA LEU A 118 4.98 -9.53 -0.20
C LEU A 118 4.01 -10.14 0.80
N GLU A 119 4.48 -11.08 1.58
CA GLU A 119 3.66 -11.77 2.57
C GLU A 119 4.37 -11.97 3.90
N THR A 120 3.58 -12.01 4.95
CA THR A 120 3.96 -12.49 6.27
C THR A 120 3.36 -13.85 6.52
N ARG A 121 3.66 -14.47 7.66
CA ARG A 121 2.99 -15.72 8.06
C ARG A 121 1.48 -15.58 8.30
N GLU A 122 0.99 -14.36 8.49
CA GLU A 122 -0.38 -14.06 8.89
C GLU A 122 -1.22 -13.53 7.73
N LYS A 123 -0.60 -12.79 6.81
CA LYS A 123 -1.33 -12.16 5.69
C LYS A 123 -0.42 -11.87 4.52
N GLN A 124 -1.01 -11.88 3.35
CA GLN A 124 -0.46 -11.29 2.14
C GLN A 124 -0.65 -9.77 2.17
N ILE A 125 0.37 -9.02 1.79
CA ILE A 125 0.38 -7.55 1.78
C ILE A 125 0.25 -7.03 0.36
N GLY A 126 0.80 -7.77 -0.62
CA GLY A 126 0.80 -7.37 -2.01
C GLY A 126 1.88 -8.05 -2.81
N SER A 127 2.41 -7.37 -3.84
CA SER A 127 3.54 -7.83 -4.64
C SER A 127 4.54 -6.70 -4.91
N LEU A 128 5.81 -7.06 -4.96
CA LEU A 128 6.92 -6.20 -5.37
C LEU A 128 7.34 -6.60 -6.78
N ASN A 129 7.51 -5.61 -7.63
CA ASN A 129 7.81 -5.81 -9.04
C ASN A 129 9.01 -4.97 -9.43
N VAL A 130 9.95 -5.58 -10.13
CA VAL A 130 11.11 -4.92 -10.71
C VAL A 130 11.14 -5.15 -12.20
N TYR A 131 11.60 -4.14 -12.95
CA TYR A 131 11.55 -4.11 -14.40
C TYR A 131 12.89 -3.70 -14.98
N SER A 132 13.14 -4.16 -16.21
CA SER A 132 14.29 -3.75 -17.01
C SER A 132 13.89 -3.57 -18.49
N PRO A 133 14.47 -2.59 -19.21
CA PRO A 133 14.31 -2.45 -20.65
C PRO A 133 15.02 -3.56 -21.44
N GLU A 134 15.92 -4.28 -20.80
CA GLU A 134 16.65 -5.37 -21.44
C GLU A 134 15.92 -6.70 -21.26
N PRO A 135 15.77 -7.50 -22.32
CA PRO A 135 15.22 -8.84 -22.16
C PRO A 135 16.20 -9.74 -21.38
N ARG A 136 15.66 -10.60 -20.53
CA ARG A 136 16.40 -11.55 -19.68
C ARG A 136 17.39 -10.89 -18.73
N ALA A 137 17.05 -9.69 -18.26
CA ALA A 137 17.87 -8.97 -17.29
C ALA A 137 17.93 -9.68 -15.93
N PHE A 138 16.90 -10.45 -15.58
CA PHE A 138 16.82 -11.14 -14.30
C PHE A 138 17.04 -12.64 -14.47
N ASP A 139 17.82 -13.22 -13.56
CA ASP A 139 18.12 -14.65 -13.51
C ASP A 139 17.61 -15.33 -12.21
N ARG A 140 18.09 -16.55 -11.94
CA ARG A 140 17.70 -17.30 -10.75
C ARG A 140 18.30 -16.75 -9.45
N ASP A 141 19.47 -16.14 -9.54
CA ASP A 141 20.15 -15.58 -8.39
C ASP A 141 19.42 -14.29 -7.97
N ASP A 142 18.99 -13.46 -8.93
CA ASP A 142 18.13 -12.29 -8.70
C ASP A 142 16.79 -12.69 -8.07
N MET A 143 16.17 -13.74 -8.59
CA MET A 143 14.95 -14.29 -8.03
C MET A 143 15.13 -14.68 -6.56
N TYR A 144 16.18 -15.43 -6.24
CA TYR A 144 16.47 -15.84 -4.87
C TYR A 144 16.75 -14.66 -3.93
N ILE A 145 17.51 -13.66 -4.42
CA ILE A 145 17.78 -12.42 -3.68
C ILE A 145 16.47 -11.71 -3.36
N LEU A 146 15.60 -11.54 -4.36
CA LEU A 146 14.35 -10.80 -4.19
C LEU A 146 13.32 -11.56 -3.32
N GLU A 147 13.31 -12.88 -3.35
CA GLU A 147 12.51 -13.74 -2.45
C GLU A 147 12.92 -13.57 -0.98
N ILE A 148 14.23 -13.60 -0.68
CA ILE A 148 14.70 -13.35 0.68
C ILE A 148 14.36 -11.94 1.13
N PHE A 149 14.54 -10.98 0.23
CA PHE A 149 14.23 -9.57 0.48
C PHE A 149 12.74 -9.34 0.75
N SER A 150 11.85 -9.94 -0.06
CA SER A 150 10.40 -9.75 0.03
C SER A 150 9.83 -10.14 1.39
N GLY A 151 10.31 -11.24 1.97
CA GLY A 151 9.88 -11.67 3.30
C GLY A 151 10.27 -10.70 4.43
N ARG A 152 11.38 -9.96 4.28
CA ARG A 152 11.80 -8.92 5.24
C ARG A 152 11.03 -7.62 4.98
N ALA A 153 10.88 -7.23 3.73
CA ALA A 153 10.10 -6.08 3.30
C ALA A 153 8.64 -6.18 3.76
N ALA A 154 8.02 -7.34 3.60
CA ALA A 154 6.67 -7.59 4.05
C ALA A 154 6.50 -7.41 5.58
N ARG A 155 7.48 -7.86 6.38
CA ARG A 155 7.44 -7.64 7.82
C ARG A 155 7.58 -6.17 8.20
N ALA A 156 8.50 -5.43 7.55
CA ALA A 156 8.66 -4.00 7.76
C ALA A 156 7.37 -3.24 7.41
N MET A 157 6.74 -3.58 6.30
CA MET A 157 5.44 -3.03 5.90
C MET A 157 4.33 -3.33 6.89
N ALA A 158 4.24 -4.58 7.38
CA ALA A 158 3.23 -4.95 8.37
C ALA A 158 3.35 -4.11 9.65
N VAL A 159 4.58 -3.87 10.11
CA VAL A 159 4.86 -3.01 11.27
C VAL A 159 4.49 -1.56 10.98
N ALA A 160 4.88 -1.01 9.84
CA ALA A 160 4.55 0.37 9.45
C ALA A 160 3.03 0.58 9.36
N GLN A 161 2.29 -0.35 8.73
CA GLN A 161 0.84 -0.34 8.67
C GLN A 161 0.19 -0.40 10.06
N GLN A 162 0.72 -1.22 10.96
CA GLN A 162 0.21 -1.31 12.31
C GLN A 162 0.41 -0.01 13.09
N ILE A 163 1.58 0.62 12.97
CA ILE A 163 1.89 1.91 13.60
C ILE A 163 0.96 3.00 13.06
N THR A 164 0.80 3.09 11.74
CA THR A 164 -0.10 4.06 11.09
C THR A 164 -1.55 3.85 11.54
N GLY A 165 -2.00 2.60 11.61
CA GLY A 165 -3.34 2.27 12.12
C GLY A 165 -3.56 2.68 13.57
N LEU A 166 -2.59 2.43 14.45
CA LEU A 166 -2.65 2.83 15.86
C LEU A 166 -2.67 4.37 16.01
N ASN A 167 -1.82 5.07 15.29
CA ASN A 167 -1.79 6.55 15.31
C ASN A 167 -3.11 7.12 14.81
N THR A 168 -3.66 6.61 13.71
CA THR A 168 -4.97 7.01 13.18
C THR A 168 -6.09 6.76 14.20
N ALA A 169 -6.06 5.64 14.92
CA ALA A 169 -7.04 5.35 15.97
C ALA A 169 -6.93 6.32 17.16
N LEU A 170 -5.70 6.65 17.58
CA LEU A 170 -5.45 7.63 18.65
C LEU A 170 -5.94 9.04 18.25
N ASP A 171 -5.61 9.49 17.04
CA ASP A 171 -6.07 10.79 16.53
C ASP A 171 -7.59 10.85 16.41
N THR A 172 -8.20 9.77 15.93
CA THR A 172 -9.67 9.66 15.85
C THR A 172 -10.30 9.74 17.23
N ARG A 173 -9.75 9.01 18.23
CA ARG A 173 -10.25 9.05 19.60
C ARG A 173 -10.12 10.45 20.23
N LYS A 174 -8.97 11.11 20.02
CA LYS A 174 -8.73 12.49 20.47
C LYS A 174 -9.75 13.45 19.86
N LEU A 175 -9.98 13.34 18.56
CA LEU A 175 -10.92 14.19 17.81
C LEU A 175 -12.37 14.00 18.29
N ILE A 176 -12.78 12.75 18.49
CA ILE A 176 -14.10 12.42 19.05
C ILE A 176 -14.26 13.00 20.46
N GLY A 177 -13.24 12.86 21.32
CA GLY A 177 -13.26 13.44 22.67
C GLY A 177 -13.37 14.98 22.67
N GLN A 178 -12.69 15.66 21.75
CA GLN A 178 -12.83 17.10 21.56
C GLN A 178 -14.25 17.49 21.12
N ALA A 179 -14.82 16.79 20.15
CA ALA A 179 -16.19 17.00 19.70
C ALA A 179 -17.21 16.74 20.81
N GLN A 180 -17.03 15.67 21.62
CA GLN A 180 -17.85 15.41 22.82
C GLN A 180 -17.79 16.58 23.79
N GLY A 181 -16.59 17.09 24.13
CA GLY A 181 -16.42 18.22 25.02
C GLY A 181 -17.17 19.47 24.54
N ILE A 182 -17.12 19.77 23.25
CA ILE A 182 -17.86 20.88 22.64
C ILE A 182 -19.38 20.69 22.78
N LEU A 183 -19.87 19.46 22.52
CA LEU A 183 -21.30 19.16 22.64
C LEU A 183 -21.77 19.17 24.10
N MET A 184 -20.96 18.69 25.03
CA MET A 184 -21.25 18.72 26.47
C MET A 184 -21.40 20.17 26.96
N GLU A 185 -20.47 21.05 26.60
CA GLU A 185 -20.51 22.46 26.97
C GLU A 185 -21.68 23.16 26.32
N ARG A 186 -21.87 22.99 25.03
CA ARG A 186 -22.85 23.77 24.25
C ARG A 186 -24.30 23.39 24.52
N PHE A 187 -24.56 22.07 24.81
CA PHE A 187 -25.92 21.55 24.99
C PHE A 187 -26.18 21.00 26.39
N ALA A 188 -25.28 21.26 27.35
CA ALA A 188 -25.36 20.75 28.72
C ALA A 188 -25.61 19.23 28.77
N LEU A 189 -24.91 18.46 27.89
CA LEU A 189 -24.99 17.00 27.82
C LEU A 189 -23.95 16.36 28.72
N ASP A 190 -24.25 15.14 29.21
CA ASP A 190 -23.25 14.25 29.76
C ASP A 190 -22.44 13.56 28.65
N GLU A 191 -21.37 12.86 29.01
CA GLU A 191 -20.44 12.20 28.07
C GLU A 191 -21.17 11.18 27.16
N ASP A 192 -22.03 10.33 27.76
CA ASP A 192 -22.75 9.29 27.03
C ASP A 192 -23.75 9.88 26.02
N ARG A 193 -24.44 10.93 26.39
CA ARG A 193 -25.38 11.65 25.51
C ARG A 193 -24.67 12.38 24.40
N ALA A 194 -23.52 12.97 24.68
CA ALA A 194 -22.70 13.65 23.67
C ALA A 194 -22.18 12.63 22.64
N PHE A 195 -21.68 11.47 23.09
CA PHE A 195 -21.28 10.40 22.19
C PHE A 195 -22.43 9.84 21.37
N GLY A 196 -23.56 9.55 22.03
CA GLY A 196 -24.78 9.09 21.36
C GLY A 196 -25.29 10.07 20.30
N PHE A 197 -25.12 11.38 20.54
CA PHE A 197 -25.43 12.42 19.56
C PHE A 197 -24.54 12.32 18.31
N LEU A 198 -23.22 12.16 18.48
CA LEU A 198 -22.27 11.98 17.38
C LEU A 198 -22.60 10.75 16.54
N VAL A 199 -22.86 9.60 17.20
CA VAL A 199 -23.21 8.35 16.53
C VAL A 199 -24.51 8.49 15.74
N ARG A 200 -25.53 9.13 16.31
CA ARG A 200 -26.81 9.36 15.64
C ARG A 200 -26.66 10.20 14.38
N ILE A 201 -25.89 11.28 14.44
CA ILE A 201 -25.63 12.13 13.26
C ILE A 201 -24.84 11.38 12.20
N SER A 202 -23.80 10.66 12.59
CA SER A 202 -23.02 9.79 11.69
C SER A 202 -23.93 8.83 10.91
N GLN A 203 -24.85 8.16 11.60
CA GLN A 203 -25.82 7.24 10.99
C GLN A 203 -26.82 7.98 10.08
N GLN A 204 -27.38 9.10 10.52
CA GLN A 204 -28.34 9.88 9.74
C GLN A 204 -27.76 10.46 8.45
N ARG A 205 -26.48 10.84 8.48
CA ARG A 205 -25.76 11.42 7.34
C ARG A 205 -25.02 10.39 6.50
N ASN A 206 -24.99 9.12 6.94
CA ASN A 206 -24.18 8.06 6.35
C ASN A 206 -22.69 8.48 6.19
N ALA A 207 -22.19 9.25 7.15
CA ALA A 207 -20.82 9.77 7.19
C ALA A 207 -20.03 9.10 8.32
N LYS A 208 -18.71 9.01 8.19
CA LYS A 208 -17.86 8.42 9.23
C LYS A 208 -17.91 9.27 10.51
N LEU A 209 -17.93 8.63 11.67
CA LEU A 209 -17.96 9.29 12.97
C LEU A 209 -16.83 10.33 13.12
N ARG A 210 -15.65 10.03 12.58
CA ARG A 210 -14.51 10.94 12.54
C ARG A 210 -14.82 12.22 11.77
N GLU A 211 -15.48 12.13 10.62
CA GLU A 211 -15.82 13.27 9.78
C GLU A 211 -16.79 14.21 10.49
N ILE A 212 -17.78 13.63 11.20
CA ILE A 212 -18.70 14.40 12.05
C ILE A 212 -17.96 15.10 13.19
N ALA A 213 -17.05 14.38 13.86
CA ALA A 213 -16.25 14.95 14.94
C ALA A 213 -15.34 16.09 14.45
N GLU A 214 -14.70 15.90 13.30
CA GLU A 214 -13.84 16.91 12.67
C GLU A 214 -14.60 18.16 12.30
N TRP A 215 -15.78 18.01 11.73
CA TRP A 215 -16.63 19.14 11.42
C TRP A 215 -17.02 19.93 12.67
N ILE A 216 -17.44 19.26 13.76
CA ILE A 216 -17.81 19.92 15.01
C ILE A 216 -16.64 20.66 15.64
N VAL A 217 -15.44 20.09 15.62
CA VAL A 217 -14.24 20.73 16.18
C VAL A 217 -13.85 21.96 15.35
N THR A 218 -13.94 21.86 14.02
CA THR A 218 -13.56 22.96 13.11
C THR A 218 -14.60 24.07 13.08
N HIS A 219 -15.90 23.74 13.22
CA HIS A 219 -17.03 24.66 13.13
C HIS A 219 -17.75 24.83 14.48
N ARG A 220 -16.98 24.87 15.57
CA ARG A 220 -17.51 24.87 16.94
C ARG A 220 -18.55 25.98 17.26
N GLU A 221 -18.58 27.07 16.52
CA GLU A 221 -19.51 28.17 16.70
C GLU A 221 -20.73 28.13 15.77
N GLN A 222 -20.68 27.26 14.73
CA GLN A 222 -21.76 27.17 13.76
C GLN A 222 -22.89 26.22 14.22
N PRO A 223 -24.13 26.42 13.74
CA PRO A 223 -25.22 25.49 14.01
C PRO A 223 -24.92 24.11 13.41
N ILE A 224 -25.25 23.05 14.16
CA ILE A 224 -25.08 21.68 13.69
C ILE A 224 -25.99 21.35 12.48
N SER A 225 -27.04 22.14 12.28
CA SER A 225 -27.88 22.08 11.06
C SER A 225 -27.09 22.28 9.77
N ASP A 226 -26.00 23.03 9.84
CA ASP A 226 -25.15 23.39 8.67
C ASP A 226 -24.09 22.35 8.36
N LEU A 227 -24.11 21.22 9.06
CA LEU A 227 -23.20 20.08 8.83
C LEU A 227 -23.43 19.52 7.42
N ASN A 228 -22.50 19.83 6.52
CA ASN A 228 -22.43 19.30 5.16
C ASN A 228 -21.25 18.30 5.11
N VAL A 229 -21.55 17.01 5.36
CA VAL A 229 -20.61 15.89 5.25
C VAL A 229 -21.28 14.76 4.48
#